data_060f465014cd3f501e767386b33f32c1
#
_entry.id   060f465014cd3f501e767386b33f32c1
#
_cell.length_a   1.000
_cell.length_b   1.000
_cell.length_c   1.000
_cell.angle_alpha   90.00
_cell.angle_beta   90.00
_cell.angle_gamma   90.00
#
_symmetry.space_group_name_H-M   'P 1'
#
loop_
_entity.id
_entity.type
_entity.pdbx_description
1 polymer ?
#
loop_
_entity_poly.entity_id
_entity_poly.type
_entity_poly.pdbx_seq_one_letter_code
_entity_poly.pdbx_strand_id
1 'polypeptide(L)'
;MSINSIRLSAYGFCMEAVGSKKFIKRERNAFLEFAAGRVNETAQKLAEAVCAEPLHPFRNCAMSGVDSDQEREKPKNTRKELNITHKYKKTFTLDELRALIRSGEIQNRVSVGDTIWTMFDGKEVPYDVIGFDAEELADKTLDHSMTIQAHVAIKARKFDTKGEYGSNVWADSELREYLQSDEFKERFADLIPYLAKVKKNNRNGEQTEDLFFLLSKEEFNPNETPYEFYENKENRVKFTEDGYTCSHWTRSSVRGSSYHTWCVSSSGGVYSDNANRDGRCTPACTIA
;
A
#
# COMPACT_ATOMS: atom_id res chain seq x y z
N MET A 1 0.76 -8.65 40.62
CA MET A 1 1.72 -7.72 39.98
C MET A 1 0.98 -6.95 38.92
N SER A 2 0.91 -5.63 39.02
CA SER A 2 0.27 -4.83 37.97
C SER A 2 1.18 -4.75 36.75
N ILE A 3 0.73 -5.24 35.62
CA ILE A 3 1.41 -5.09 34.32
C ILE A 3 1.16 -3.66 33.88
N ASN A 4 2.23 -2.88 33.74
CA ASN A 4 2.15 -1.56 33.16
C ASN A 4 2.51 -1.67 31.68
N SER A 5 1.73 -1.02 30.83
CA SER A 5 2.01 -0.89 29.40
C SER A 5 1.97 0.58 29.00
N ILE A 6 2.75 0.94 28.00
CA ILE A 6 2.70 2.24 27.35
C ILE A 6 2.73 2.04 25.84
N ARG A 7 1.88 2.79 25.16
CA ARG A 7 1.88 2.89 23.70
C ARG A 7 2.18 4.33 23.33
N LEU A 8 3.21 4.55 22.55
CA LEU A 8 3.63 5.86 22.08
C LEU A 8 3.62 5.85 20.56
N SER A 9 3.06 6.90 19.98
CA SER A 9 3.16 7.14 18.53
C SER A 9 3.58 8.58 18.30
N ALA A 10 4.59 8.75 17.46
CA ALA A 10 5.06 10.06 17.03
C ALA A 10 5.59 9.95 15.60
N TYR A 11 5.17 10.84 14.71
CA TYR A 11 5.69 10.99 13.35
C TYR A 11 5.69 9.70 12.51
N GLY A 12 4.63 8.90 12.60
CA GLY A 12 4.52 7.64 11.88
C GLY A 12 5.21 6.45 12.55
N PHE A 13 5.83 6.65 13.70
CA PHE A 13 6.41 5.58 14.52
C PHE A 13 5.47 5.24 15.67
N CYS A 14 5.33 3.95 15.95
CA CYS A 14 4.60 3.46 17.11
C CYS A 14 5.50 2.54 17.92
N MET A 15 5.55 2.75 19.23
CA MET A 15 6.22 1.87 20.17
C MET A 15 5.24 1.39 21.24
N GLU A 16 5.25 0.11 21.49
CA GLU A 16 4.56 -0.47 22.61
C GLU A 16 5.56 -1.16 23.56
N ALA A 17 5.52 -0.82 24.84
CA ALA A 17 6.39 -1.43 25.84
C ALA A 17 5.55 -1.94 27.02
N VAL A 18 5.78 -3.19 27.38
CA VAL A 18 5.14 -3.86 28.51
C VAL A 18 6.23 -4.29 29.51
N GLY A 19 6.06 -3.93 30.77
CA GLY A 19 7.06 -4.29 31.77
C GLY A 19 6.98 -3.48 33.06
N SER A 20 8.07 -3.44 33.82
CA SER A 20 8.14 -2.64 35.03
C SER A 20 8.13 -1.13 34.72
N LYS A 21 7.64 -0.31 35.67
CA LYS A 21 7.64 1.15 35.51
C LYS A 21 8.99 1.73 35.11
N LYS A 22 10.08 1.14 35.63
CA LYS A 22 11.46 1.58 35.32
C LYS A 22 11.84 1.24 33.87
N PHE A 23 11.47 0.06 33.40
CA PHE A 23 11.67 -0.37 32.02
C PHE A 23 10.90 0.54 31.06
N ILE A 24 9.60 0.72 31.27
CA ILE A 24 8.73 1.55 30.44
C ILE A 24 9.27 3.00 30.36
N LYS A 25 9.73 3.57 31.48
CA LYS A 25 10.31 4.93 31.51
C LYS A 25 11.58 5.03 30.65
N ARG A 26 12.43 3.99 30.67
CA ARG A 26 13.64 3.94 29.87
C ARG A 26 13.33 3.87 28.39
N GLU A 27 12.44 2.96 27.97
CA GLU A 27 12.04 2.78 26.56
C GLU A 27 11.35 4.04 26.02
N ARG A 28 10.48 4.67 26.82
CA ARG A 28 9.86 5.95 26.45
C ARG A 28 10.90 7.04 26.17
N ASN A 29 11.91 7.17 27.04
CA ASN A 29 12.94 8.19 26.88
C ASN A 29 13.81 7.90 25.66
N ALA A 30 14.19 6.65 25.42
CA ALA A 30 14.92 6.24 24.23
C ALA A 30 14.14 6.52 22.94
N PHE A 31 12.81 6.27 22.95
CA PHE A 31 11.94 6.60 21.82
C PHE A 31 11.83 8.10 21.59
N LEU A 32 11.70 8.90 22.65
CA LEU A 32 11.63 10.35 22.53
C LEU A 32 12.97 10.96 22.05
N GLU A 33 14.10 10.42 22.48
CA GLU A 33 15.42 10.82 21.99
C GLU A 33 15.60 10.46 20.50
N PHE A 34 15.18 9.28 20.10
CA PHE A 34 15.16 8.85 18.69
C PHE A 34 14.26 9.74 17.83
N ALA A 35 13.06 10.03 18.30
CA ALA A 35 12.10 10.90 17.61
C ALA A 35 12.60 12.35 17.55
N ALA A 36 13.17 12.89 18.65
CA ALA A 36 13.73 14.24 18.72
C ALA A 36 14.95 14.45 17.83
N GLY A 37 15.78 13.42 17.66
CA GLY A 37 16.96 13.49 16.77
C GLY A 37 16.62 13.63 15.28
N ARG A 38 15.33 13.48 14.90
CA ARG A 38 14.84 13.61 13.52
C ARG A 38 13.87 14.76 13.30
N VAL A 39 13.61 15.58 14.31
CA VAL A 39 12.59 16.63 14.22
C VAL A 39 13.19 18.00 14.44
N ASN A 40 12.92 18.89 13.49
CA ASN A 40 13.23 20.31 13.51
C ASN A 40 12.49 21.01 14.69
N GLU A 41 13.08 22.03 15.30
CA GLU A 41 12.59 22.79 16.47
C GLU A 41 11.12 23.21 16.43
N THR A 42 10.55 23.36 15.24
CA THR A 42 9.14 23.74 15.03
C THR A 42 8.16 22.65 15.44
N ALA A 43 8.53 21.38 15.28
CA ALA A 43 7.67 20.24 15.64
C ALA A 43 7.72 19.93 17.14
N GLN A 44 8.81 20.26 17.81
CA GLN A 44 8.95 20.13 19.25
C GLN A 44 7.97 21.08 19.99
N LYS A 45 7.85 22.33 19.50
CA LYS A 45 6.89 23.31 20.03
C LYS A 45 5.42 22.90 19.82
N LEU A 46 5.12 22.18 18.73
CA LEU A 46 3.76 21.68 18.47
C LEU A 46 3.39 20.53 19.41
N ALA A 47 4.34 19.65 19.72
CA ALA A 47 4.11 18.53 20.65
C ALA A 47 3.90 18.99 22.10
N GLU A 48 4.57 20.06 22.53
CA GLU A 48 4.40 20.65 23.84
C GLU A 48 3.03 21.38 23.97
N ALA A 49 2.54 22.00 22.90
CA ALA A 49 1.25 22.72 22.86
C ALA A 49 0.04 21.76 22.95
N VAL A 50 0.15 20.55 22.42
CA VAL A 50 -0.93 19.54 22.43
C VAL A 50 -1.10 18.88 23.82
N CYS A 51 -0.08 18.94 24.68
CA CYS A 51 -0.12 18.36 26.02
C CYS A 51 -0.63 19.33 27.12
N ALA A 52 -0.93 20.58 26.77
CA ALA A 52 -1.13 21.65 27.77
C ALA A 52 -2.59 22.12 27.98
N GLU A 53 -3.60 21.59 27.30
CA GLU A 53 -4.97 22.04 27.50
C GLU A 53 -5.85 21.05 28.27
N PRO A 54 -6.53 21.51 29.34
CA PRO A 54 -7.53 20.72 30.07
C PRO A 54 -8.89 20.76 29.36
N LEU A 55 -9.54 19.60 29.30
CA LEU A 55 -10.89 19.39 28.77
C LEU A 55 -11.94 20.28 29.45
N HIS A 56 -12.63 21.11 28.69
CA HIS A 56 -13.82 21.83 29.13
C HIS A 56 -15.11 21.14 28.66
N PRO A 57 -16.18 21.15 29.49
CA PRO A 57 -17.38 20.35 29.28
C PRO A 57 -18.37 20.99 28.30
N PHE A 58 -19.15 20.14 27.66
CA PHE A 58 -20.23 20.42 26.72
C PHE A 58 -21.22 21.49 27.18
N ARG A 59 -21.59 22.40 26.30
CA ARG A 59 -22.85 23.17 26.36
C ARG A 59 -23.74 22.81 25.17
N ASN A 60 -24.93 22.33 25.51
CA ASN A 60 -26.05 22.19 24.59
C ASN A 60 -26.53 23.55 24.07
N CYS A 61 -26.88 23.62 22.81
CA CYS A 61 -27.89 24.54 22.31
C CYS A 61 -28.77 23.85 21.25
N ALA A 62 -30.06 23.99 21.47
CA ALA A 62 -31.11 23.37 20.68
C ALA A 62 -31.66 24.31 19.62
N MET A 63 -32.14 23.66 18.53
CA MET A 63 -33.32 23.94 17.71
C MET A 63 -33.43 25.23 16.88
N SER A 64 -33.51 25.18 15.57
CA SER A 64 -34.72 25.14 14.76
C SER A 64 -34.43 25.55 13.31
N GLY A 65 -35.15 24.94 12.35
CA GLY A 65 -35.21 25.38 10.96
C GLY A 65 -35.06 24.27 9.93
N VAL A 66 -36.19 23.79 9.45
CA VAL A 66 -36.36 22.93 8.28
C VAL A 66 -35.94 23.70 7.04
N ASP A 67 -35.05 23.14 6.22
CA ASP A 67 -35.13 23.28 4.77
C ASP A 67 -34.46 22.09 4.06
N SER A 68 -35.15 21.63 3.07
CA SER A 68 -34.89 20.46 2.24
C SER A 68 -33.85 20.79 1.18
N ASP A 69 -32.63 20.21 1.31
CA ASP A 69 -31.77 19.93 0.18
C ASP A 69 -31.02 18.60 0.44
N GLN A 70 -31.25 17.65 -0.44
CA GLN A 70 -30.58 16.35 -0.42
C GLN A 70 -29.10 16.56 -0.73
N GLU A 71 -28.30 16.86 0.28
CA GLU A 71 -26.85 16.71 0.20
C GLU A 71 -26.51 15.22 0.13
N ARG A 72 -25.94 14.83 -1.00
CA ARG A 72 -25.26 13.53 -1.14
C ARG A 72 -24.20 13.47 -0.05
N GLU A 73 -24.37 12.57 0.91
CA GLU A 73 -23.40 12.29 1.95
C GLU A 73 -22.03 12.04 1.34
N LYS A 74 -21.09 12.95 1.59
CA LYS A 74 -19.66 12.67 1.34
C LYS A 74 -19.27 11.47 2.19
N PRO A 75 -18.55 10.47 1.64
CA PRO A 75 -18.14 9.31 2.40
C PRO A 75 -17.34 9.78 3.62
N LYS A 76 -17.79 9.37 4.81
CA LYS A 76 -17.09 9.60 6.06
C LYS A 76 -15.72 8.95 5.97
N ASN A 77 -14.69 9.77 5.77
CA ASN A 77 -13.30 9.35 5.71
C ASN A 77 -12.88 8.97 7.13
N THR A 78 -13.20 7.76 7.56
CA THR A 78 -12.76 7.24 8.85
C THR A 78 -11.28 6.91 8.75
N ARG A 79 -10.46 7.67 9.48
CA ARG A 79 -9.05 7.34 9.73
C ARG A 79 -9.03 5.98 10.44
N LYS A 80 -8.85 4.91 9.69
CA LYS A 80 -8.45 3.64 10.27
C LYS A 80 -6.98 3.78 10.59
N GLU A 81 -6.61 3.61 11.86
CA GLU A 81 -5.20 3.41 12.21
C GLU A 81 -4.67 2.31 11.31
N LEU A 82 -3.50 2.54 10.74
CA LEU A 82 -2.78 1.54 9.97
C LEU A 82 -2.45 0.40 10.94
N ASN A 83 -3.41 -0.48 11.18
CA ASN A 83 -3.19 -1.74 11.86
C ASN A 83 -2.44 -2.65 10.88
N ILE A 84 -1.19 -2.28 10.59
CA ILE A 84 -0.21 -3.23 10.11
C ILE A 84 0.00 -4.12 11.33
N THR A 85 -0.80 -5.17 11.43
CA THR A 85 -0.53 -6.25 12.37
C THR A 85 0.81 -6.82 11.93
N HIS A 86 1.88 -6.37 12.59
CA HIS A 86 3.21 -6.95 12.46
C HIS A 86 3.15 -8.40 12.93
N LYS A 87 2.62 -9.27 12.12
CA LYS A 87 2.83 -10.68 12.24
C LYS A 87 4.28 -10.92 11.83
N TYR A 88 5.17 -10.75 12.81
CA TYR A 88 6.59 -11.03 12.74
C TYR A 88 7.34 -10.32 11.59
N LYS A 89 8.08 -9.24 11.91
CA LYS A 89 9.15 -8.72 11.07
C LYS A 89 10.24 -9.79 11.00
N LYS A 90 10.12 -10.74 10.09
CA LYS A 90 11.21 -11.62 9.73
C LYS A 90 12.17 -10.78 8.91
N THR A 91 13.30 -10.44 9.48
CA THR A 91 14.37 -9.71 8.79
C THR A 91 15.14 -10.70 7.94
N PHE A 92 14.90 -10.67 6.64
CA PHE A 92 15.77 -11.27 5.63
C PHE A 92 16.54 -10.14 4.96
N THR A 93 17.79 -10.41 4.61
CA THR A 93 18.43 -9.64 3.54
C THR A 93 17.79 -10.00 2.20
N LEU A 94 17.86 -9.12 1.22
CA LEU A 94 17.35 -9.43 -0.13
C LEU A 94 18.07 -10.64 -0.75
N ASP A 95 19.35 -10.85 -0.44
CA ASP A 95 20.10 -12.03 -0.89
C ASP A 95 19.59 -13.31 -0.25
N GLU A 96 19.33 -13.33 1.05
CA GLU A 96 18.74 -14.46 1.75
C GLU A 96 17.34 -14.78 1.20
N LEU A 97 16.54 -13.73 0.98
CA LEU A 97 15.20 -13.89 0.42
C LEU A 97 15.25 -14.52 -0.97
N ARG A 98 16.11 -14.00 -1.85
CA ARG A 98 16.32 -14.58 -3.19
C ARG A 98 16.82 -16.02 -3.15
N ALA A 99 17.76 -16.33 -2.25
CA ALA A 99 18.26 -17.69 -2.11
C ALA A 99 17.15 -18.69 -1.70
N LEU A 100 16.29 -18.28 -0.75
CA LEU A 100 15.13 -19.08 -0.33
C LEU A 100 14.08 -19.23 -1.45
N ILE A 101 13.87 -18.20 -2.25
CA ILE A 101 12.97 -18.28 -3.41
C ILE A 101 13.54 -19.28 -4.41
N ARG A 102 14.79 -19.13 -4.82
CA ARG A 102 15.43 -20.00 -5.82
C ARG A 102 15.53 -21.45 -5.41
N SER A 103 15.63 -21.75 -4.12
CA SER A 103 15.60 -23.12 -3.60
C SER A 103 14.18 -23.70 -3.46
N GLY A 104 13.13 -22.90 -3.68
CA GLY A 104 11.75 -23.30 -3.43
C GLY A 104 11.37 -23.38 -1.94
N GLU A 105 12.24 -22.94 -1.04
CA GLU A 105 12.04 -23.03 0.42
C GLU A 105 11.36 -21.82 1.04
N ILE A 106 11.08 -20.78 0.25
CA ILE A 106 10.56 -19.51 0.76
C ILE A 106 9.24 -19.69 1.52
N GLN A 107 8.36 -20.58 1.06
CA GLN A 107 7.05 -20.83 1.68
C GLN A 107 7.16 -21.50 3.07
N ASN A 108 8.31 -22.06 3.42
CA ASN A 108 8.61 -22.57 4.76
C ASN A 108 8.91 -21.44 5.76
N ARG A 109 9.13 -20.23 5.27
CA ARG A 109 9.59 -19.08 6.05
C ARG A 109 8.67 -17.87 5.96
N VAL A 110 8.01 -17.69 4.83
CA VAL A 110 7.15 -16.56 4.50
C VAL A 110 5.80 -17.10 4.03
N SER A 111 4.72 -16.45 4.45
CA SER A 111 3.35 -16.83 4.08
C SER A 111 2.69 -15.71 3.26
N VAL A 112 1.68 -16.07 2.48
CA VAL A 112 0.78 -15.08 1.87
C VAL A 112 0.16 -14.23 2.97
N GLY A 113 0.21 -12.90 2.80
CA GLY A 113 -0.24 -11.92 3.80
C GLY A 113 0.85 -11.45 4.77
N ASP A 114 2.05 -12.03 4.74
CA ASP A 114 3.20 -11.42 5.43
C ASP A 114 3.58 -10.11 4.76
N THR A 115 4.18 -9.19 5.52
CA THR A 115 4.63 -7.90 5.00
C THR A 115 6.14 -7.85 4.93
N ILE A 116 6.66 -7.52 3.76
CA ILE A 116 8.08 -7.27 3.50
C ILE A 116 8.28 -5.75 3.46
N TRP A 117 9.36 -5.28 4.08
CA TRP A 117 9.75 -3.87 4.04
C TRP A 117 10.87 -3.69 3.02
N THR A 118 10.66 -2.76 2.11
CA THR A 118 11.66 -2.38 1.10
C THR A 118 11.89 -0.89 1.11
N MET A 119 13.01 -0.45 0.54
CA MET A 119 13.33 0.97 0.41
C MET A 119 12.64 1.56 -0.82
N PHE A 120 12.00 2.71 -0.65
CA PHE A 120 11.43 3.53 -1.70
C PHE A 120 11.68 5.01 -1.37
N ASP A 121 12.33 5.76 -2.25
CA ASP A 121 12.75 7.14 -2.01
C ASP A 121 13.48 7.35 -0.67
N GLY A 122 14.36 6.42 -0.31
CA GLY A 122 15.08 6.47 0.95
C GLY A 122 14.25 6.22 2.22
N LYS A 123 13.02 5.72 2.07
CA LYS A 123 12.11 5.36 3.17
C LYS A 123 11.77 3.89 3.11
N GLU A 124 11.70 3.23 4.25
CA GLU A 124 11.11 1.88 4.32
C GLU A 124 9.62 1.96 4.05
N VAL A 125 9.13 1.19 3.08
CA VAL A 125 7.71 1.04 2.77
C VAL A 125 7.30 -0.43 2.82
N PRO A 126 6.07 -0.73 3.30
CA PRO A 126 5.58 -2.09 3.40
C PRO A 126 5.04 -2.59 2.05
N TYR A 127 5.37 -3.84 1.75
CA TYR A 127 4.81 -4.61 0.65
C TYR A 127 4.17 -5.89 1.16
N ASP A 128 2.94 -6.16 0.74
CA ASP A 128 2.23 -7.39 1.07
C ASP A 128 2.71 -8.52 0.17
N VAL A 129 3.04 -9.67 0.73
CA VAL A 129 3.26 -10.91 -0.03
C VAL A 129 1.90 -11.42 -0.49
N ILE A 130 1.67 -11.44 -1.79
CA ILE A 130 0.36 -11.76 -2.36
C ILE A 130 0.30 -13.14 -2.98
N GLY A 131 1.43 -13.75 -3.36
CA GLY A 131 1.47 -15.09 -3.93
C GLY A 131 2.89 -15.59 -4.19
N PHE A 132 3.00 -16.89 -4.36
CA PHE A 132 4.21 -17.61 -4.77
C PHE A 132 3.95 -18.30 -6.09
N ASP A 133 4.92 -18.29 -7.00
CA ASP A 133 4.88 -18.94 -8.31
C ASP A 133 3.59 -18.64 -9.12
N ALA A 134 3.01 -17.45 -8.85
CA ALA A 134 1.72 -17.04 -9.41
C ALA A 134 1.87 -16.35 -10.78
N GLU A 135 3.08 -15.93 -11.14
CA GLU A 135 3.33 -15.14 -12.34
C GLU A 135 4.04 -15.93 -13.43
N GLU A 136 3.68 -15.64 -14.67
CA GLU A 136 4.46 -16.12 -15.81
C GLU A 136 5.73 -15.27 -15.96
N LEU A 137 6.88 -15.85 -15.54
CA LEU A 137 8.16 -15.18 -15.67
C LEU A 137 8.58 -15.07 -17.14
N ALA A 138 9.14 -13.90 -17.51
CA ALA A 138 9.70 -13.71 -18.85
C ALA A 138 10.97 -14.55 -19.05
N ASP A 139 11.80 -14.65 -18.02
CA ASP A 139 12.97 -15.54 -18.00
C ASP A 139 12.54 -16.95 -17.59
N LYS A 140 12.59 -17.88 -18.52
CA LYS A 140 12.19 -19.27 -18.32
C LYS A 140 13.25 -20.13 -17.60
N THR A 141 14.39 -19.54 -17.22
CA THR A 141 15.42 -20.22 -16.40
C THR A 141 15.14 -20.11 -14.91
N LEU A 142 14.15 -19.30 -14.52
CA LEU A 142 13.72 -19.09 -13.15
C LEU A 142 12.49 -19.97 -12.88
N ASP A 143 12.59 -20.85 -11.87
CA ASP A 143 11.53 -21.80 -11.54
C ASP A 143 10.61 -21.31 -10.43
N HIS A 144 11.13 -20.46 -9.52
CA HIS A 144 10.40 -20.00 -8.35
C HIS A 144 10.38 -18.48 -8.23
N SER A 145 9.28 -17.98 -7.70
CA SER A 145 9.07 -16.54 -7.53
C SER A 145 8.16 -16.21 -6.35
N MET A 146 8.28 -14.99 -5.88
CA MET A 146 7.39 -14.39 -4.87
C MET A 146 6.91 -13.04 -5.36
N THR A 147 5.59 -12.88 -5.44
CA THR A 147 4.97 -11.62 -5.84
C THR A 147 4.57 -10.81 -4.63
N ILE A 148 4.97 -9.55 -4.63
CA ILE A 148 4.67 -8.56 -3.59
C ILE A 148 3.93 -7.37 -4.19
N GLN A 149 3.06 -6.73 -3.40
CA GLN A 149 2.35 -5.52 -3.80
C GLN A 149 2.47 -4.42 -2.75
N ALA A 150 2.62 -3.18 -3.19
CA ALA A 150 2.63 -2.03 -2.28
C ALA A 150 1.39 -2.02 -1.35
N HIS A 151 1.63 -2.01 -0.04
CA HIS A 151 0.59 -1.88 0.98
C HIS A 151 0.05 -0.45 1.03
N VAL A 152 0.94 0.52 0.89
CA VAL A 152 0.63 1.95 0.81
C VAL A 152 0.67 2.39 -0.65
N ALA A 153 -0.40 3.02 -1.10
CA ALA A 153 -0.48 3.54 -2.45
C ALA A 153 0.52 4.68 -2.66
N ILE A 154 1.28 4.60 -3.72
CA ILE A 154 2.16 5.69 -4.13
C ILE A 154 1.34 6.88 -4.65
N LYS A 155 2.01 7.99 -4.90
CA LYS A 155 1.41 9.26 -5.32
C LYS A 155 0.34 9.08 -6.41
N ALA A 156 -0.74 9.86 -6.31
CA ALA A 156 -1.81 9.86 -7.31
C ALA A 156 -1.27 10.18 -8.70
N ARG A 157 -1.68 9.36 -9.68
CA ARG A 157 -1.40 9.56 -11.11
C ARG A 157 -2.62 9.17 -11.93
N LYS A 158 -2.79 9.82 -13.07
CA LYS A 158 -3.75 9.39 -14.09
C LYS A 158 -3.28 8.07 -14.68
N PHE A 159 -4.23 7.26 -15.10
CA PHE A 159 -3.89 6.04 -15.83
C PHE A 159 -3.32 6.40 -17.21
N ASP A 160 -3.99 7.34 -17.90
CA ASP A 160 -3.58 7.86 -19.20
C ASP A 160 -4.27 9.20 -19.48
N THR A 161 -3.67 10.09 -20.25
CA THR A 161 -4.23 11.41 -20.60
C THR A 161 -4.59 11.57 -22.07
N LYS A 162 -4.44 10.53 -22.89
CA LYS A 162 -4.71 10.58 -24.33
C LYS A 162 -6.19 10.83 -24.64
N GLY A 163 -6.48 11.82 -25.46
CA GLY A 163 -7.84 12.19 -25.79
C GLY A 163 -8.61 12.87 -24.63
N GLU A 164 -9.92 12.95 -24.76
CA GLU A 164 -10.76 13.69 -23.79
C GLU A 164 -10.86 13.01 -22.42
N TYR A 165 -10.86 11.66 -22.39
CA TYR A 165 -11.08 10.88 -21.16
C TYR A 165 -9.93 9.92 -20.82
N GLY A 166 -8.82 9.98 -21.54
CA GLY A 166 -7.70 9.04 -21.46
C GLY A 166 -7.94 7.77 -22.29
N SER A 167 -6.93 6.90 -22.33
CA SER A 167 -7.01 5.56 -22.91
C SER A 167 -6.96 4.50 -21.82
N ASN A 168 -7.73 3.44 -21.95
CA ASN A 168 -7.75 2.32 -21.01
C ASN A 168 -6.86 1.14 -21.43
N VAL A 169 -5.98 1.34 -22.40
CA VAL A 169 -5.04 0.32 -22.90
C VAL A 169 -3.81 0.30 -22.01
N TRP A 170 -3.63 -0.77 -21.23
CA TRP A 170 -2.49 -0.87 -20.30
C TRP A 170 -1.15 -0.82 -21.02
N ALA A 171 -1.01 -1.55 -22.12
CA ALA A 171 0.24 -1.66 -22.86
C ALA A 171 0.84 -0.29 -23.24
N ASP A 172 -0.02 0.68 -23.56
CA ASP A 172 0.34 2.01 -24.04
C ASP A 172 0.07 3.13 -23.06
N SER A 173 -0.32 2.80 -21.80
CA SER A 173 -0.70 3.81 -20.82
C SER A 173 0.51 4.56 -20.26
N GLU A 174 0.33 5.87 -20.02
CA GLU A 174 1.33 6.71 -19.37
C GLU A 174 1.70 6.18 -17.97
N LEU A 175 0.76 5.54 -17.28
CA LEU A 175 1.02 4.96 -15.97
C LEU A 175 1.96 3.76 -16.08
N ARG A 176 1.78 2.87 -17.06
CA ARG A 176 2.71 1.77 -17.31
C ARG A 176 4.09 2.30 -17.73
N GLU A 177 4.13 3.26 -18.65
CA GLU A 177 5.38 3.89 -19.08
C GLU A 177 6.16 4.43 -17.89
N TYR A 178 5.48 5.13 -16.97
CA TYR A 178 6.09 5.62 -15.73
C TYR A 178 6.61 4.49 -14.85
N LEU A 179 5.84 3.42 -14.64
CA LEU A 179 6.27 2.28 -13.81
C LEU A 179 7.46 1.52 -14.40
N GLN A 180 7.64 1.56 -15.73
CA GLN A 180 8.78 0.95 -16.41
C GLN A 180 9.96 1.93 -16.62
N SER A 181 9.79 3.23 -16.31
CA SER A 181 10.83 4.24 -16.49
C SER A 181 12.01 4.04 -15.55
N ASP A 182 13.17 4.57 -15.95
CA ASP A 182 14.35 4.56 -15.10
C ASP A 182 14.14 5.47 -13.88
N GLU A 183 13.42 6.60 -14.04
CA GLU A 183 13.02 7.47 -12.91
C GLU A 183 12.30 6.67 -11.80
N PHE A 184 11.37 5.79 -12.17
CA PHE A 184 10.66 4.97 -11.19
C PHE A 184 11.55 3.89 -10.60
N LYS A 185 12.36 3.23 -11.43
CA LYS A 185 13.27 2.15 -11.00
C LYS A 185 14.35 2.63 -10.03
N GLU A 186 14.90 3.81 -10.25
CA GLU A 186 15.93 4.41 -9.38
C GLU A 186 15.44 4.53 -7.92
N ARG A 187 14.13 4.73 -7.73
CA ARG A 187 13.51 4.78 -6.39
C ARG A 187 13.53 3.44 -5.64
N PHE A 188 13.79 2.34 -6.37
CA PHE A 188 13.91 0.98 -5.86
C PHE A 188 15.27 0.36 -6.16
N ALA A 189 16.33 1.15 -6.24
CA ALA A 189 17.64 0.72 -6.68
C ALA A 189 18.12 -0.57 -5.98
N ASP A 190 17.87 -0.69 -4.67
CA ASP A 190 18.26 -1.87 -3.88
C ASP A 190 17.46 -3.12 -4.24
N LEU A 191 16.20 -2.98 -4.69
CA LEU A 191 15.31 -4.10 -5.00
C LEU A 191 15.44 -4.55 -6.45
N ILE A 192 15.73 -3.65 -7.38
CA ILE A 192 15.80 -3.93 -8.83
C ILE A 192 16.63 -5.18 -9.19
N PRO A 193 17.82 -5.43 -8.60
CA PRO A 193 18.63 -6.61 -8.95
C PRO A 193 17.97 -7.95 -8.61
N TYR A 194 16.91 -7.94 -7.82
CA TYR A 194 16.19 -9.13 -7.34
C TYR A 194 14.87 -9.34 -8.08
N LEU A 195 14.45 -8.40 -8.90
CA LEU A 195 13.17 -8.46 -9.60
C LEU A 195 13.29 -9.21 -10.94
N ALA A 196 12.29 -10.02 -11.22
CA ALA A 196 12.08 -10.63 -12.52
C ALA A 196 10.96 -9.91 -13.28
N LYS A 197 11.11 -9.79 -14.61
CA LYS A 197 10.01 -9.38 -15.47
C LYS A 197 8.98 -10.49 -15.58
N VAL A 198 7.71 -10.10 -15.56
CA VAL A 198 6.57 -11.00 -15.70
C VAL A 198 5.79 -10.69 -16.98
N LYS A 199 5.22 -11.71 -17.59
CA LYS A 199 4.32 -11.56 -18.72
C LYS A 199 2.91 -11.31 -18.23
N LYS A 200 2.30 -10.23 -18.69
CA LYS A 200 0.93 -9.88 -18.36
C LYS A 200 0.04 -9.92 -19.60
N ASN A 201 -0.94 -10.79 -19.55
CA ASN A 201 -1.98 -10.82 -20.57
C ASN A 201 -2.99 -9.70 -20.29
N ASN A 202 -3.21 -8.84 -21.25
CA ASN A 202 -4.14 -7.74 -21.15
C ASN A 202 -5.45 -8.08 -21.89
N ARG A 203 -6.53 -7.43 -21.48
CA ARG A 203 -7.88 -7.81 -21.92
C ARG A 203 -8.11 -7.69 -23.44
N ASN A 204 -7.36 -6.87 -24.11
CA ASN A 204 -7.37 -6.69 -25.57
C ASN A 204 -6.53 -7.71 -26.34
N GLY A 205 -5.97 -8.71 -25.65
CA GLY A 205 -5.13 -9.75 -26.23
C GLY A 205 -3.66 -9.36 -26.35
N GLU A 206 -3.27 -8.15 -25.91
CA GLU A 206 -1.87 -7.73 -25.89
C GLU A 206 -1.16 -8.34 -24.67
N GLN A 207 0.08 -8.76 -24.88
CA GLN A 207 0.95 -9.22 -23.81
C GLN A 207 2.04 -8.16 -23.57
N THR A 208 2.27 -7.84 -22.29
CA THR A 208 3.37 -6.97 -21.87
C THR A 208 4.35 -7.72 -20.98
N GLU A 209 5.61 -7.30 -20.99
CA GLU A 209 6.64 -7.74 -20.05
C GLU A 209 6.94 -6.58 -19.10
N ASP A 210 6.58 -6.75 -17.84
CA ASP A 210 6.58 -5.69 -16.84
C ASP A 210 7.45 -6.08 -15.64
N LEU A 211 8.29 -5.14 -15.18
CA LEU A 211 9.02 -5.28 -13.91
C LEU A 211 8.16 -4.84 -12.73
N PHE A 212 7.45 -3.72 -12.90
CA PHE A 212 6.41 -3.25 -11.99
C PHE A 212 5.09 -3.21 -12.75
N PHE A 213 4.03 -3.72 -12.15
CA PHE A 213 2.73 -3.83 -12.79
C PHE A 213 1.59 -3.53 -11.82
N LEU A 214 0.43 -3.23 -12.36
CA LEU A 214 -0.81 -3.22 -11.59
C LEU A 214 -1.48 -4.59 -11.71
N LEU A 215 -2.19 -4.98 -10.66
CA LEU A 215 -3.03 -6.16 -10.73
C LEU A 215 -4.25 -5.90 -11.65
N SER A 216 -4.74 -6.96 -12.28
CA SER A 216 -5.99 -6.90 -13.03
C SER A 216 -7.20 -6.95 -12.09
N LYS A 217 -8.36 -6.60 -12.63
CA LYS A 217 -9.64 -6.77 -11.91
C LYS A 217 -9.85 -8.24 -11.51
N GLU A 218 -9.51 -9.15 -12.40
CA GLU A 218 -9.65 -10.59 -12.23
C GLU A 218 -8.80 -11.10 -11.07
N GLU A 219 -7.59 -10.58 -10.91
CA GLU A 219 -6.65 -10.90 -9.82
C GLU A 219 -7.12 -10.39 -8.45
N PHE A 220 -8.10 -9.48 -8.41
CA PHE A 220 -8.77 -9.03 -7.18
C PHE A 220 -10.14 -9.71 -6.96
N ASN A 221 -10.72 -10.35 -7.98
CA ASN A 221 -12.09 -10.83 -7.89
C ASN A 221 -12.14 -12.29 -7.41
N PRO A 222 -12.80 -12.60 -6.27
CA PRO A 222 -12.86 -13.96 -5.72
C PRO A 222 -13.60 -14.95 -6.61
N ASN A 223 -14.40 -14.48 -7.57
CA ASN A 223 -15.17 -15.32 -8.49
C ASN A 223 -14.42 -15.60 -9.82
N GLU A 224 -13.19 -15.14 -9.94
CA GLU A 224 -12.38 -15.32 -11.16
C GLU A 224 -11.07 -16.05 -10.79
N THR A 225 -9.92 -15.38 -10.93
CA THR A 225 -8.60 -15.95 -10.63
C THR A 225 -7.84 -15.05 -9.66
N PRO A 226 -8.33 -14.88 -8.42
CA PRO A 226 -7.67 -13.99 -7.47
C PRO A 226 -6.36 -14.58 -7.01
N TYR A 227 -5.45 -13.69 -6.58
CA TYR A 227 -4.44 -14.10 -5.64
C TYR A 227 -5.11 -14.53 -4.33
N GLU A 228 -4.59 -15.55 -3.68
CA GLU A 228 -5.08 -16.04 -2.37
C GLU A 228 -5.25 -14.88 -1.36
N PHE A 229 -4.31 -13.93 -1.36
CA PHE A 229 -4.36 -12.75 -0.50
C PHE A 229 -5.66 -11.94 -0.65
N TYR A 230 -6.26 -11.89 -1.84
CA TYR A 230 -7.44 -11.09 -2.16
C TYR A 230 -8.78 -11.83 -2.10
N GLU A 231 -8.78 -13.08 -1.70
CA GLU A 231 -10.01 -13.79 -1.32
C GLU A 231 -10.71 -13.05 -0.19
N ASN A 232 -9.94 -12.52 0.78
CA ASN A 232 -10.47 -11.59 1.77
C ASN A 232 -10.57 -10.17 1.18
N LYS A 233 -11.82 -9.65 1.12
CA LYS A 233 -12.11 -8.31 0.59
C LYS A 233 -11.37 -7.19 1.34
N GLU A 234 -11.11 -7.34 2.65
CA GLU A 234 -10.43 -6.33 3.45
C GLU A 234 -8.99 -6.11 2.98
N ASN A 235 -8.33 -7.13 2.45
CA ASN A 235 -6.97 -7.04 1.94
C ASN A 235 -6.86 -6.18 0.66
N ARG A 236 -7.99 -5.92 -0.02
CA ARG A 236 -8.05 -5.05 -1.20
C ARG A 236 -8.04 -3.56 -0.85
N VAL A 237 -8.28 -3.23 0.43
CA VAL A 237 -8.25 -1.84 0.90
C VAL A 237 -6.79 -1.41 1.01
N LYS A 238 -6.45 -0.35 0.28
CA LYS A 238 -5.11 0.24 0.32
C LYS A 238 -5.15 1.61 0.98
N PHE A 239 -4.00 2.05 1.46
CA PHE A 239 -3.88 3.26 2.27
C PHE A 239 -2.98 4.29 1.60
N THR A 240 -3.17 5.55 1.92
CA THR A 240 -2.23 6.63 1.61
C THR A 240 -1.12 6.68 2.66
N GLU A 241 -0.05 7.42 2.42
CA GLU A 241 1.01 7.66 3.40
C GLU A 241 0.46 8.26 4.72
N ASP A 242 -0.64 9.04 4.66
CA ASP A 242 -1.30 9.62 5.83
C ASP A 242 -2.26 8.64 6.53
N GLY A 243 -2.33 7.39 6.11
CA GLY A 243 -3.17 6.34 6.71
C GLY A 243 -4.65 6.38 6.32
N TYR A 244 -5.06 7.16 5.32
CA TYR A 244 -6.42 7.15 4.81
C TYR A 244 -6.61 6.05 3.77
N THR A 245 -7.77 5.40 3.78
CA THR A 245 -8.12 4.46 2.72
C THR A 245 -8.27 5.20 1.39
N CYS A 246 -7.81 4.59 0.31
CA CYS A 246 -7.86 5.19 -1.02
C CYS A 246 -8.33 4.19 -2.08
N SER A 247 -8.88 4.73 -3.17
CA SER A 247 -9.10 3.97 -4.38
C SER A 247 -7.82 3.88 -5.20
N HIS A 248 -7.66 2.79 -5.94
CA HIS A 248 -6.48 2.58 -6.77
C HIS A 248 -6.81 1.89 -8.09
N TRP A 249 -5.97 2.15 -9.09
CA TRP A 249 -6.10 1.60 -10.42
C TRP A 249 -5.86 0.08 -10.47
N THR A 250 -6.57 -0.59 -11.37
CA THR A 250 -6.17 -1.89 -11.92
C THR A 250 -5.68 -1.70 -13.35
N ARG A 251 -5.02 -2.71 -13.94
CA ARG A 251 -4.64 -2.66 -15.36
C ARG A 251 -5.75 -3.06 -16.33
N SER A 252 -6.94 -3.41 -15.83
CA SER A 252 -8.03 -3.95 -16.65
C SER A 252 -8.89 -2.85 -17.26
N SER A 253 -9.03 -2.90 -18.59
CA SER A 253 -9.97 -2.07 -19.34
C SER A 253 -11.44 -2.52 -19.14
N VAL A 254 -12.37 -1.60 -19.22
CA VAL A 254 -13.80 -1.92 -19.23
C VAL A 254 -14.22 -2.33 -20.64
N ARG A 255 -14.89 -3.48 -20.76
CA ARG A 255 -15.38 -3.98 -22.05
C ARG A 255 -16.37 -2.98 -22.67
N GLY A 256 -16.17 -2.65 -23.94
CA GLY A 256 -17.07 -1.73 -24.68
C GLY A 256 -16.79 -0.25 -24.41
N SER A 257 -15.74 0.08 -23.66
CA SER A 257 -15.28 1.44 -23.47
C SER A 257 -13.80 1.55 -23.88
N SER A 258 -13.41 2.68 -24.47
CA SER A 258 -12.02 2.97 -24.83
C SER A 258 -11.27 3.77 -23.76
N TYR A 259 -11.97 4.25 -22.72
CA TYR A 259 -11.42 5.18 -21.72
C TYR A 259 -11.75 4.81 -20.27
N HIS A 260 -12.66 3.88 -20.00
CA HIS A 260 -12.91 3.43 -18.63
C HIS A 260 -11.95 2.30 -18.24
N THR A 261 -11.32 2.48 -17.10
CA THR A 261 -10.44 1.48 -16.44
C THR A 261 -11.09 1.01 -15.14
N TRP A 262 -10.93 -0.26 -14.81
CA TRP A 262 -11.37 -0.78 -13.53
C TRP A 262 -10.48 -0.28 -12.39
N CYS A 263 -11.12 0.00 -11.26
CA CYS A 263 -10.49 0.46 -10.02
C CYS A 263 -10.99 -0.35 -8.84
N VAL A 264 -10.20 -0.39 -7.79
CA VAL A 264 -10.63 -0.85 -6.47
C VAL A 264 -10.92 0.37 -5.61
N SER A 265 -12.09 0.39 -4.97
CA SER A 265 -12.52 1.49 -4.12
C SER A 265 -11.83 1.47 -2.75
N SER A 266 -11.93 2.58 -2.01
CA SER A 266 -11.44 2.69 -0.63
C SER A 266 -12.09 1.71 0.37
N SER A 267 -13.14 0.98 -0.04
CA SER A 267 -13.79 -0.10 0.73
C SER A 267 -13.53 -1.50 0.17
N GLY A 268 -12.61 -1.64 -0.80
CA GLY A 268 -12.25 -2.92 -1.43
C GLY A 268 -13.26 -3.43 -2.46
N GLY A 269 -14.27 -2.63 -2.85
CA GLY A 269 -15.18 -2.93 -3.95
C GLY A 269 -14.58 -2.55 -5.30
N VAL A 270 -15.02 -3.19 -6.38
CA VAL A 270 -14.55 -2.89 -7.74
C VAL A 270 -15.54 -1.95 -8.43
N TYR A 271 -15.01 -0.92 -9.09
CA TYR A 271 -15.77 0.04 -9.89
C TYR A 271 -14.92 0.49 -11.09
N SER A 272 -15.47 1.33 -11.97
CA SER A 272 -14.70 1.88 -13.10
C SER A 272 -14.72 3.40 -13.10
N ASP A 273 -13.65 3.99 -13.62
CA ASP A 273 -13.53 5.44 -13.78
C ASP A 273 -12.81 5.76 -15.10
N ASN A 274 -12.87 7.04 -15.51
CA ASN A 274 -12.17 7.53 -16.69
C ASN A 274 -10.66 7.48 -16.45
N ALA A 275 -9.90 7.02 -17.42
CA ALA A 275 -8.45 6.86 -17.35
C ALA A 275 -7.70 8.18 -17.05
N ASN A 276 -8.29 9.34 -17.37
CA ASN A 276 -7.71 10.65 -17.08
C ASN A 276 -8.03 11.21 -15.69
N ARG A 277 -8.74 10.46 -14.83
CA ARG A 277 -8.96 10.85 -13.43
C ARG A 277 -7.72 10.62 -12.59
N ASP A 278 -7.62 11.36 -11.49
CA ASP A 278 -6.57 11.15 -10.51
C ASP A 278 -6.90 9.92 -9.67
N GLY A 279 -6.11 8.86 -9.84
CA GLY A 279 -6.20 7.62 -9.07
C GLY A 279 -4.88 7.29 -8.40
N ARG A 280 -4.92 6.49 -7.35
CA ARG A 280 -3.71 6.01 -6.69
C ARG A 280 -3.15 4.79 -7.43
N CYS A 281 -1.87 4.55 -7.22
CA CYS A 281 -1.16 3.42 -7.81
C CYS A 281 -0.61 2.52 -6.69
N THR A 282 -0.86 1.23 -6.80
CA THR A 282 -0.35 0.19 -5.88
C THR A 282 0.43 -0.84 -6.70
N PRO A 283 1.67 -0.51 -7.10
CA PRO A 283 2.45 -1.40 -7.94
C PRO A 283 2.75 -2.71 -7.24
N ALA A 284 2.74 -3.78 -8.03
CA ALA A 284 3.27 -5.08 -7.68
C ALA A 284 4.56 -5.33 -8.44
N CYS A 285 5.40 -6.22 -7.91
CA CYS A 285 6.60 -6.73 -8.56
C CYS A 285 6.90 -8.15 -8.08
N THR A 286 7.77 -8.85 -8.78
CA THR A 286 8.07 -10.26 -8.52
C THR A 286 9.56 -10.43 -8.26
N ILE A 287 9.91 -11.02 -7.12
CA ILE A 287 11.28 -11.39 -6.73
C ILE A 287 11.54 -12.84 -7.18
N ALA A 288 12.70 -13.10 -7.82
CA ALA A 288 13.06 -14.43 -8.29
C ALA A 288 14.58 -14.68 -8.30
#